data_00f39600af6b3fe16d0560c217bdd639
#
_entry.id   00f39600af6b3fe16d0560c217bdd639
#
_cell.length_a   1.000
_cell.length_b   1.000
_cell.length_c   1.000
_cell.angle_alpha   90.00
_cell.angle_beta   90.00
_cell.angle_gamma   90.00
#
_symmetry.space_group_name_H-M   'P 1'
#
loop_
_entity.id
_entity.type
_entity.pdbx_description
1 polymer ?
#
loop_
_entity_poly.entity_id
_entity_poly.type
_entity_poly.pdbx_seq_one_letter_code
_entity_poly.pdbx_strand_id
1 'polypeptide(L)'
;MRILYVVHQFYPESSSGTERFLLNLASSMQRTGHHVDIVTYSFADRSEFRPSGSVLAKRYQYKAISITAVRHDKLGIDINNSLEDSSIRSFAKEMLGSRGENYDLVHMVHPMRLASFAIAALEAEIPYVLTLTDFWTICPKINLRTSFNTLCRGPEGGAVCAQLCPELHPDFIRSRLKTAHKLLHGARAIAVPSALVAAVLRKEFPELTLSVIPHGLALDEFETSPRTHPNGAKLVFGYCGGLSALKGVDVLVNAFRSLKELNVELHIYGTSSRHEPDFEAVLRKGAGRDDRIKFCGPYQAEDVTKVFQGIDVLIIPSLCYESYSFTLHEALASRVPVIASAIACLDEKIQDSVNGWTFRMGDTDDLADKLKFVVSDTGMLARLRQNIRRSSVTRIEEEAYLYERIYHTV
;
A
#
# COMPACT_ATOMS: atom_id res chain seq x y z
N MET A 1 13.44 10.36 21.49
CA MET A 1 12.93 9.00 21.80
C MET A 1 13.70 7.97 20.98
N ARG A 2 13.77 6.76 21.49
CA ARG A 2 14.26 5.59 20.77
C ARG A 2 13.09 4.73 20.28
N ILE A 3 12.87 4.66 18.98
CA ILE A 3 11.68 4.06 18.36
C ILE A 3 12.08 2.79 17.61
N LEU A 4 11.43 1.68 17.93
CA LEU A 4 11.52 0.45 17.16
C LEU A 4 10.35 0.34 16.21
N TYR A 5 10.60 0.42 14.91
CA TYR A 5 9.61 0.11 13.88
C TYR A 5 9.59 -1.38 13.56
N VAL A 6 8.39 -1.94 13.40
CA VAL A 6 8.18 -3.35 13.05
C VAL A 6 7.33 -3.42 11.78
N VAL A 7 7.85 -4.08 10.74
CA VAL A 7 7.20 -4.17 9.43
C VAL A 7 7.41 -5.55 8.79
N HIS A 8 6.41 -6.02 8.08
CA HIS A 8 6.34 -7.37 7.50
C HIS A 8 7.39 -7.67 6.41
N GLN A 9 7.87 -6.67 5.70
CA GLN A 9 8.96 -6.68 4.72
C GLN A 9 9.56 -5.27 4.62
N PHE A 10 10.79 -5.16 4.10
CA PHE A 10 11.43 -3.84 3.94
C PHE A 10 12.50 -3.85 2.85
N TYR A 11 13.01 -2.66 2.54
CA TYR A 11 14.10 -2.48 1.58
C TYR A 11 15.36 -3.28 1.95
N PRO A 12 16.15 -3.73 0.96
CA PRO A 12 15.92 -3.63 -0.49
C PRO A 12 15.01 -4.74 -1.06
N GLU A 13 14.55 -5.71 -0.25
CA GLU A 13 13.78 -6.88 -0.71
C GLU A 13 12.36 -6.52 -1.17
N SER A 14 11.79 -5.48 -0.60
CA SER A 14 10.43 -5.01 -0.90
C SER A 14 10.38 -3.49 -0.86
N SER A 15 9.66 -2.88 -1.80
CA SER A 15 9.54 -1.44 -1.98
C SER A 15 8.09 -1.01 -2.31
N SER A 16 7.11 -1.71 -1.73
CA SER A 16 5.69 -1.38 -1.92
C SER A 16 5.25 -0.16 -1.10
N GLY A 17 3.96 0.14 -1.09
CA GLY A 17 3.42 1.30 -0.40
C GLY A 17 3.74 1.36 1.10
N THR A 18 3.64 0.23 1.80
CA THR A 18 3.91 0.16 3.25
C THR A 18 5.38 0.43 3.58
N GLU A 19 6.30 -0.16 2.82
CA GLU A 19 7.73 0.05 3.02
C GLU A 19 8.13 1.49 2.70
N ARG A 20 7.55 2.07 1.64
CA ARG A 20 7.76 3.47 1.28
C ARG A 20 7.25 4.42 2.36
N PHE A 21 6.04 4.20 2.87
CA PHE A 21 5.51 4.93 4.02
C PHE A 21 6.47 4.88 5.20
N LEU A 22 6.89 3.67 5.60
CA LEU A 22 7.81 3.52 6.74
C LEU A 22 9.14 4.22 6.50
N LEU A 23 9.73 4.09 5.32
CA LEU A 23 11.00 4.76 5.01
C LEU A 23 10.89 6.28 5.15
N ASN A 24 9.80 6.87 4.65
CA ASN A 24 9.54 8.30 4.76
C ASN A 24 9.37 8.73 6.22
N LEU A 25 8.54 8.01 6.98
CA LEU A 25 8.29 8.29 8.40
C LEU A 25 9.57 8.15 9.24
N ALA A 26 10.27 7.02 9.10
CA ALA A 26 11.51 6.74 9.84
C ALA A 26 12.60 7.79 9.55
N SER A 27 12.78 8.17 8.27
CA SER A 27 13.72 9.22 7.88
C SER A 27 13.33 10.58 8.44
N SER A 28 12.03 10.89 8.52
CA SER A 28 11.54 12.14 9.13
C SER A 28 11.79 12.15 10.63
N MET A 29 11.53 11.06 11.34
CA MET A 29 11.80 10.92 12.77
C MET A 29 13.29 11.05 13.10
N GLN A 30 14.18 10.53 12.25
CA GLN A 30 15.63 10.73 12.42
C GLN A 30 16.01 12.23 12.27
N ARG A 31 15.42 12.93 11.29
CA ARG A 31 15.69 14.37 11.10
C ARG A 31 15.20 15.22 12.27
N THR A 32 14.16 14.79 12.98
CA THR A 32 13.67 15.48 14.20
C THR A 32 14.38 15.01 15.48
N GLY A 33 15.45 14.20 15.35
CA GLY A 33 16.35 13.84 16.47
C GLY A 33 15.97 12.58 17.23
N HIS A 34 15.04 11.76 16.69
CA HIS A 34 14.75 10.46 17.25
C HIS A 34 15.77 9.41 16.80
N HIS A 35 16.08 8.45 17.68
CA HIS A 35 16.82 7.25 17.30
C HIS A 35 15.84 6.20 16.75
N VAL A 36 16.14 5.66 15.59
CA VAL A 36 15.22 4.78 14.85
C VAL A 36 15.92 3.49 14.47
N ASP A 37 15.34 2.36 14.85
CA ASP A 37 15.70 1.03 14.39
C ASP A 37 14.48 0.37 13.72
N ILE A 38 14.72 -0.51 12.73
CA ILE A 38 13.65 -1.26 12.05
C ILE A 38 13.89 -2.76 12.22
N VAL A 39 12.84 -3.49 12.60
CA VAL A 39 12.77 -4.95 12.47
C VAL A 39 11.83 -5.32 11.34
N THR A 40 12.29 -6.24 10.49
CA THR A 40 11.54 -6.72 9.34
C THR A 40 11.64 -8.22 9.17
N TYR A 41 10.66 -8.85 8.50
CA TYR A 41 10.75 -10.25 8.10
C TYR A 41 11.37 -10.34 6.71
N SER A 42 12.21 -11.36 6.47
CA SER A 42 12.92 -11.55 5.21
C SER A 42 12.72 -12.95 4.65
N PHE A 43 12.63 -13.04 3.32
CA PHE A 43 12.64 -14.29 2.55
C PHE A 43 13.94 -14.50 1.77
N ALA A 44 14.97 -13.64 1.98
CA ALA A 44 16.28 -13.80 1.36
C ALA A 44 16.94 -15.16 1.70
N ASP A 45 17.99 -15.52 0.98
CA ASP A 45 18.63 -16.81 1.17
C ASP A 45 19.11 -17.03 2.62
N ARG A 46 18.91 -18.24 3.13
CA ARG A 46 19.27 -18.63 4.50
C ARG A 46 20.75 -18.39 4.82
N SER A 47 21.61 -18.54 3.85
CA SER A 47 23.06 -18.37 4.01
C SER A 47 23.48 -16.96 4.43
N GLU A 48 22.63 -15.96 4.18
CA GLU A 48 22.88 -14.58 4.58
C GLU A 48 22.63 -14.30 6.07
N PHE A 49 21.99 -15.23 6.77
CA PHE A 49 21.56 -15.08 8.15
C PHE A 49 22.42 -15.88 9.13
N ARG A 50 22.43 -15.47 10.39
CA ARG A 50 23.08 -16.15 11.49
C ARG A 50 22.06 -16.50 12.58
N PRO A 51 22.25 -17.58 13.35
CA PRO A 51 21.41 -17.88 14.49
C PRO A 51 21.37 -16.72 15.48
N SER A 52 20.17 -16.37 15.93
CA SER A 52 19.91 -15.33 16.92
C SER A 52 18.73 -15.79 17.78
N GLY A 53 19.03 -16.43 18.91
CA GLY A 53 18.02 -17.06 19.77
C GLY A 53 17.17 -18.08 18.99
N SER A 54 15.86 -17.83 18.95
CA SER A 54 14.86 -18.70 18.33
C SER A 54 14.66 -18.50 16.82
N VAL A 55 15.37 -17.55 16.22
CA VAL A 55 15.27 -17.20 14.80
C VAL A 55 16.64 -17.09 14.14
N LEU A 56 16.65 -16.88 12.84
CA LEU A 56 17.83 -16.43 12.10
C LEU A 56 17.71 -14.92 11.88
N ALA A 57 18.80 -14.17 12.09
CA ALA A 57 18.82 -12.72 11.92
C ALA A 57 19.98 -12.26 11.05
N LYS A 58 19.78 -11.13 10.36
CA LYS A 58 20.79 -10.40 9.59
C LYS A 58 20.63 -8.91 9.91
N ARG A 59 21.75 -8.23 10.16
CA ARG A 59 21.77 -6.78 10.40
C ARG A 59 22.41 -6.08 9.22
N TYR A 60 21.81 -4.97 8.80
CA TYR A 60 22.34 -4.11 7.73
C TYR A 60 21.85 -2.67 7.94
N GLN A 61 22.35 -1.77 7.10
CA GLN A 61 21.88 -0.38 7.06
C GLN A 61 21.24 -0.08 5.71
N TYR A 62 20.17 0.71 5.72
CA TYR A 62 19.53 1.27 4.55
C TYR A 62 19.19 2.74 4.77
N LYS A 63 19.76 3.65 3.93
CA LYS A 63 19.61 5.11 4.09
C LYS A 63 19.87 5.59 5.54
N ALA A 64 20.99 5.13 6.13
CA ALA A 64 21.43 5.43 7.51
C ALA A 64 20.48 4.92 8.63
N ILE A 65 19.51 4.08 8.33
CA ILE A 65 18.65 3.41 9.31
C ILE A 65 19.19 2.00 9.57
N SER A 66 19.32 1.63 10.85
CA SER A 66 19.69 0.28 11.26
C SER A 66 18.53 -0.69 11.11
N ILE A 67 18.76 -1.82 10.43
CA ILE A 67 17.72 -2.79 10.12
C ILE A 67 18.15 -4.17 10.62
N THR A 68 17.23 -4.83 11.34
CA THR A 68 17.36 -6.23 11.72
C THR A 68 16.31 -7.03 10.94
N ALA A 69 16.76 -7.78 9.94
CA ALA A 69 15.91 -8.71 9.21
C ALA A 69 15.92 -10.08 9.92
N VAL A 70 14.73 -10.64 10.15
CA VAL A 70 14.57 -11.94 10.80
C VAL A 70 13.84 -12.92 9.88
N ARG A 71 14.12 -14.20 10.08
CA ARG A 71 13.41 -15.29 9.43
C ARG A 71 13.43 -16.54 10.29
N HIS A 72 12.47 -17.44 10.07
CA HIS A 72 12.54 -18.78 10.63
C HIS A 72 13.57 -19.63 9.88
N ASP A 73 14.18 -20.58 10.57
CA ASP A 73 15.07 -21.55 9.93
C ASP A 73 14.29 -22.42 8.91
N LYS A 74 13.09 -22.86 9.30
CA LYS A 74 12.16 -23.53 8.41
C LYS A 74 10.87 -22.71 8.32
N LEU A 75 10.40 -22.45 7.10
CA LEU A 75 9.14 -21.73 6.89
C LEU A 75 7.96 -22.62 7.33
N GLY A 76 7.17 -22.09 8.26
CA GLY A 76 5.88 -22.70 8.63
C GLY A 76 4.83 -22.47 7.52
N ILE A 77 3.87 -23.38 7.41
CA ILE A 77 2.80 -23.33 6.41
C ILE A 77 1.95 -22.05 6.56
N ASP A 78 1.73 -21.60 7.78
CA ASP A 78 0.83 -20.48 8.11
C ASP A 78 1.51 -19.18 8.49
N ILE A 79 2.78 -18.99 8.15
CA ILE A 79 3.56 -17.82 8.58
C ILE A 79 2.91 -16.48 8.22
N ASN A 80 2.20 -16.42 7.11
CA ASN A 80 1.51 -15.20 6.65
C ASN A 80 0.18 -14.95 7.38
N ASN A 81 -0.35 -15.95 8.04
CA ASN A 81 -1.69 -15.92 8.65
C ASN A 81 -1.67 -15.91 10.17
N SER A 82 -0.54 -16.27 10.79
CA SER A 82 -0.42 -16.30 12.25
C SER A 82 -0.29 -14.90 12.84
N LEU A 83 -1.11 -14.62 13.84
CA LEU A 83 -1.01 -13.41 14.69
C LEU A 83 -0.17 -13.66 15.94
N GLU A 84 0.17 -14.93 16.24
CA GLU A 84 1.04 -15.31 17.35
C GLU A 84 2.08 -16.32 16.86
N ASP A 85 3.35 -16.08 17.17
CA ASP A 85 4.48 -16.93 16.84
C ASP A 85 5.46 -16.96 18.00
N SER A 86 5.71 -18.15 18.56
CA SER A 86 6.53 -18.31 19.75
C SER A 86 8.02 -17.98 19.52
N SER A 87 8.53 -18.28 18.32
CA SER A 87 9.92 -17.98 17.96
C SER A 87 10.15 -16.49 17.82
N ILE A 88 9.23 -15.81 17.12
CA ILE A 88 9.25 -14.34 16.98
C ILE A 88 9.05 -13.67 18.36
N ARG A 89 8.14 -14.19 19.20
CA ARG A 89 7.92 -13.66 20.54
C ARG A 89 9.16 -13.77 21.42
N SER A 90 9.85 -14.91 21.39
CA SER A 90 11.09 -15.10 22.16
C SER A 90 12.19 -14.16 21.70
N PHE A 91 12.37 -14.01 20.38
CA PHE A 91 13.33 -13.07 19.81
C PHE A 91 12.98 -11.61 20.18
N ALA A 92 11.69 -11.24 20.09
CA ALA A 92 11.24 -9.90 20.45
C ALA A 92 11.47 -9.59 21.93
N LYS A 93 11.23 -10.55 22.85
CA LYS A 93 11.53 -10.39 24.28
C LYS A 93 13.02 -10.17 24.53
N GLU A 94 13.88 -10.95 23.88
CA GLU A 94 15.32 -10.78 23.98
C GLU A 94 15.76 -9.39 23.49
N MET A 95 15.23 -8.96 22.34
CA MET A 95 15.56 -7.66 21.75
C MET A 95 15.08 -6.47 22.61
N LEU A 96 13.85 -6.54 23.12
CA LEU A 96 13.25 -5.48 23.93
C LEU A 96 13.78 -5.49 25.38
N GLY A 97 14.21 -6.63 25.88
CA GLY A 97 14.75 -6.80 27.23
C GLY A 97 16.28 -6.73 27.32
N SER A 98 17.01 -6.61 26.21
CA SER A 98 18.47 -6.62 26.21
C SER A 98 19.05 -5.37 26.89
N ARG A 99 20.04 -5.59 27.77
CA ARG A 99 20.73 -4.54 28.51
C ARG A 99 21.43 -3.57 27.54
N GLY A 100 20.91 -2.35 27.43
CA GLY A 100 21.53 -1.25 26.65
C GLY A 100 20.69 -0.75 25.48
N GLU A 101 19.64 -1.44 25.06
CA GLU A 101 18.72 -0.99 24.03
C GLU A 101 17.32 -0.78 24.62
N ASN A 102 17.15 0.28 25.42
CA ASN A 102 15.82 0.64 25.91
C ASN A 102 15.09 1.41 24.81
N TYR A 103 14.08 0.80 24.22
CA TYR A 103 13.13 1.49 23.35
C TYR A 103 12.07 2.20 24.18
N ASP A 104 11.79 3.44 23.84
CA ASP A 104 10.69 4.20 24.44
C ASP A 104 9.34 3.80 23.83
N LEU A 105 9.37 3.29 22.60
CA LEU A 105 8.17 3.00 21.80
C LEU A 105 8.44 1.89 20.79
N VAL A 106 7.47 0.98 20.63
CA VAL A 106 7.38 0.09 19.47
C VAL A 106 6.29 0.59 18.53
N HIS A 107 6.61 0.88 17.27
CA HIS A 107 5.61 1.22 16.26
C HIS A 107 5.47 0.09 15.24
N MET A 108 4.39 -0.65 15.31
CA MET A 108 4.07 -1.70 14.35
C MET A 108 3.40 -1.10 13.12
N VAL A 109 4.16 -0.99 12.04
CA VAL A 109 3.68 -0.43 10.76
C VAL A 109 2.89 -1.46 9.96
N HIS A 110 3.23 -2.74 10.10
CA HIS A 110 2.43 -3.85 9.59
C HIS A 110 2.71 -5.12 10.39
N PRO A 111 1.70 -5.69 11.07
CA PRO A 111 1.93 -6.77 12.03
C PRO A 111 2.13 -8.16 11.41
N MET A 112 1.90 -8.40 10.11
CA MET A 112 2.06 -9.70 9.47
C MET A 112 3.44 -10.30 9.80
N ARG A 113 3.47 -11.57 10.19
CA ARG A 113 4.67 -12.36 10.58
C ARG A 113 5.35 -11.90 11.88
N LEU A 114 5.15 -10.65 12.30
CA LEU A 114 5.83 -10.03 13.43
C LEU A 114 4.87 -9.52 14.51
N ALA A 115 3.58 -9.89 14.47
CA ALA A 115 2.57 -9.44 15.43
C ALA A 115 2.96 -9.76 16.89
N SER A 116 3.75 -10.81 17.11
CA SER A 116 4.25 -11.18 18.44
C SER A 116 5.16 -10.14 19.10
N PHE A 117 5.67 -9.15 18.35
CA PHE A 117 6.37 -7.99 18.93
C PHE A 117 5.45 -7.13 19.80
N ALA A 118 4.16 -7.01 19.46
CA ALA A 118 3.20 -6.30 20.30
C ALA A 118 3.01 -6.99 21.66
N ILE A 119 2.96 -8.32 21.66
CA ILE A 119 2.85 -9.10 22.91
C ILE A 119 4.12 -8.91 23.75
N ALA A 120 5.29 -9.00 23.13
CA ALA A 120 6.56 -8.80 23.81
C ALA A 120 6.72 -7.37 24.34
N ALA A 121 6.23 -6.36 23.63
CA ALA A 121 6.23 -4.97 24.08
C ALA A 121 5.36 -4.79 25.34
N LEU A 122 4.13 -5.37 25.36
CA LEU A 122 3.28 -5.37 26.56
C LEU A 122 3.95 -6.02 27.77
N GLU A 123 4.62 -7.14 27.56
CA GLU A 123 5.34 -7.86 28.63
C GLU A 123 6.57 -7.11 29.14
N ALA A 124 7.18 -6.29 28.29
CA ALA A 124 8.30 -5.41 28.63
C ALA A 124 7.86 -4.03 29.13
N GLU A 125 6.54 -3.80 29.28
CA GLU A 125 5.94 -2.51 29.67
C GLU A 125 6.35 -1.36 28.74
N ILE A 126 6.66 -1.67 27.46
CA ILE A 126 6.96 -0.68 26.43
C ILE A 126 5.66 -0.38 25.67
N PRO A 127 5.22 0.89 25.57
CA PRO A 127 4.04 1.23 24.80
C PRO A 127 4.23 0.88 23.34
N TYR A 128 3.13 0.47 22.67
CA TYR A 128 3.17 0.31 21.23
C TYR A 128 2.02 1.02 20.52
N VAL A 129 2.32 1.46 19.29
CA VAL A 129 1.42 2.09 18.34
C VAL A 129 1.25 1.16 17.15
N LEU A 130 0.07 1.14 16.55
CA LEU A 130 -0.23 0.41 15.32
C LEU A 130 -0.53 1.37 14.18
N THR A 131 0.03 1.11 13.00
CA THR A 131 -0.50 1.62 11.74
C THR A 131 -1.02 0.45 10.91
N LEU A 132 -2.29 0.49 10.54
CA LEU A 132 -2.93 -0.57 9.76
C LEU A 132 -3.01 -0.11 8.30
N THR A 133 -2.01 -0.47 7.51
CA THR A 133 -1.87 -0.03 6.11
C THR A 133 -2.76 -0.82 5.15
N ASP A 134 -3.39 -1.90 5.61
CA ASP A 134 -4.35 -2.73 4.86
C ASP A 134 -5.33 -3.45 5.81
N PHE A 135 -6.03 -4.45 5.31
CA PHE A 135 -7.04 -5.18 6.07
C PHE A 135 -6.53 -6.52 6.64
N TRP A 136 -5.23 -6.80 6.59
CA TRP A 136 -4.67 -8.09 7.02
C TRP A 136 -5.05 -8.49 8.45
N THR A 137 -5.17 -7.52 9.35
CA THR A 137 -5.50 -7.78 10.76
C THR A 137 -6.84 -8.51 10.89
N ILE A 138 -7.84 -8.17 10.07
CA ILE A 138 -9.17 -8.76 10.09
C ILE A 138 -9.44 -9.74 8.95
N CYS A 139 -8.68 -9.66 7.85
CA CYS A 139 -8.88 -10.49 6.67
C CYS A 139 -7.56 -11.16 6.25
N PRO A 140 -7.43 -12.49 6.33
CA PRO A 140 -6.19 -13.17 5.92
C PRO A 140 -5.89 -13.03 4.41
N LYS A 141 -6.89 -12.69 3.59
CA LYS A 141 -6.74 -12.37 2.16
C LYS A 141 -6.27 -10.93 1.90
N ILE A 142 -6.09 -10.12 2.93
CA ILE A 142 -5.54 -8.74 2.90
C ILE A 142 -6.48 -7.70 2.26
N ASN A 143 -7.10 -8.03 1.12
CA ASN A 143 -7.73 -7.08 0.21
C ASN A 143 -9.26 -7.01 0.29
N LEU A 144 -9.88 -7.69 1.27
CA LEU A 144 -11.34 -7.77 1.43
C LEU A 144 -12.04 -8.18 0.12
N ARG A 145 -11.54 -9.23 -0.53
CA ARG A 145 -12.17 -9.81 -1.70
C ARG A 145 -12.62 -11.23 -1.41
N THR A 146 -13.88 -11.52 -1.71
CA THR A 146 -14.47 -12.84 -1.49
C THR A 146 -13.92 -13.87 -2.48
N SER A 147 -14.16 -15.15 -2.24
CA SER A 147 -13.80 -16.23 -3.17
C SER A 147 -14.64 -16.20 -4.46
N PHE A 148 -15.74 -15.45 -4.46
CA PHE A 148 -16.57 -15.19 -5.64
C PHE A 148 -16.16 -13.92 -6.40
N ASN A 149 -14.97 -13.38 -6.11
CA ASN A 149 -14.43 -12.19 -6.77
C ASN A 149 -15.28 -10.91 -6.58
N THR A 150 -16.02 -10.80 -5.47
CA THR A 150 -16.75 -9.59 -5.08
C THR A 150 -16.08 -8.86 -3.92
N LEU A 151 -16.34 -7.57 -3.78
CA LEU A 151 -15.85 -6.80 -2.65
C LEU A 151 -16.54 -7.25 -1.35
N CYS A 152 -15.76 -7.36 -0.26
CA CYS A 152 -16.22 -7.72 1.08
C CYS A 152 -16.25 -6.49 1.98
N ARG A 153 -17.32 -6.34 2.78
CA ARG A 153 -17.47 -5.21 3.72
C ARG A 153 -16.93 -5.51 5.13
N GLY A 154 -16.18 -6.59 5.29
CA GLY A 154 -15.63 -7.04 6.56
C GLY A 154 -16.15 -8.40 7.00
N PRO A 155 -15.51 -9.03 8.00
CA PRO A 155 -15.80 -10.40 8.43
C PRO A 155 -17.10 -10.56 9.23
N GLU A 156 -17.61 -9.50 9.89
CA GLU A 156 -18.80 -9.52 10.76
C GLU A 156 -18.76 -10.69 11.78
N GLY A 157 -17.72 -10.70 12.61
CA GLY A 157 -17.48 -11.77 13.57
C GLY A 157 -17.13 -13.12 12.91
N GLY A 158 -16.91 -13.16 11.60
CA GLY A 158 -16.64 -14.36 10.80
C GLY A 158 -17.84 -14.89 10.03
N ALA A 159 -19.06 -14.35 10.23
CA ALA A 159 -20.27 -14.80 9.54
C ALA A 159 -20.17 -14.62 8.02
N VAL A 160 -19.67 -13.47 7.56
CA VAL A 160 -19.48 -13.19 6.14
C VAL A 160 -18.39 -14.10 5.54
N CYS A 161 -17.32 -14.38 6.29
CA CYS A 161 -16.28 -15.29 5.83
C CYS A 161 -16.81 -16.71 5.63
N ALA A 162 -17.64 -17.22 6.54
CA ALA A 162 -18.24 -18.55 6.43
C ALA A 162 -19.11 -18.70 5.17
N GLN A 163 -19.74 -17.63 4.70
CA GLN A 163 -20.61 -17.63 3.51
C GLN A 163 -19.84 -17.38 2.21
N LEU A 164 -18.89 -16.43 2.22
CA LEU A 164 -18.29 -15.88 1.00
C LEU A 164 -16.82 -16.28 0.80
N CYS A 165 -16.22 -17.01 1.75
CA CYS A 165 -14.84 -17.51 1.69
C CYS A 165 -14.78 -18.93 2.25
N PRO A 166 -15.40 -19.93 1.58
CA PRO A 166 -15.54 -21.30 2.10
C PRO A 166 -14.21 -22.03 2.32
N GLU A 167 -13.13 -21.55 1.74
CA GLU A 167 -11.77 -22.05 1.98
C GLU A 167 -11.21 -21.65 3.36
N LEU A 168 -11.83 -20.70 4.05
CA LEU A 168 -11.42 -20.25 5.37
C LEU A 168 -12.24 -20.95 6.45
N HIS A 169 -11.58 -21.81 7.24
CA HIS A 169 -12.28 -22.50 8.32
C HIS A 169 -12.85 -21.52 9.35
N PRO A 170 -14.13 -21.67 9.79
CA PRO A 170 -14.76 -20.73 10.71
C PRO A 170 -14.01 -20.55 12.05
N ASP A 171 -13.43 -21.63 12.60
CA ASP A 171 -12.67 -21.56 13.85
C ASP A 171 -11.37 -20.77 13.68
N PHE A 172 -10.71 -20.89 12.53
CA PHE A 172 -9.54 -20.09 12.18
C PHE A 172 -9.91 -18.60 12.19
N ILE A 173 -11.00 -18.22 11.55
CA ILE A 173 -11.43 -16.81 11.50
C ILE A 173 -11.82 -16.30 12.88
N ARG A 174 -12.58 -17.07 13.67
CA ARG A 174 -12.94 -16.67 15.05
C ARG A 174 -11.71 -16.49 15.93
N SER A 175 -10.76 -17.42 15.89
CA SER A 175 -9.50 -17.32 16.63
C SER A 175 -8.69 -16.10 16.20
N ARG A 176 -8.60 -15.86 14.87
CA ARG A 176 -7.92 -14.71 14.31
C ARG A 176 -8.51 -13.38 14.79
N LEU A 177 -9.83 -13.21 14.71
CA LEU A 177 -10.51 -11.99 15.15
C LEU A 177 -10.34 -11.75 16.65
N LYS A 178 -10.39 -12.83 17.47
CA LYS A 178 -10.09 -12.74 18.91
C LYS A 178 -8.68 -12.27 19.20
N THR A 179 -7.69 -12.78 18.46
CA THR A 179 -6.29 -12.35 18.61
C THR A 179 -6.07 -10.93 18.06
N ALA A 180 -6.72 -10.60 16.93
CA ALA A 180 -6.72 -9.24 16.40
C ALA A 180 -7.29 -8.23 17.39
N HIS A 181 -8.42 -8.56 18.04
CA HIS A 181 -9.02 -7.72 19.09
C HIS A 181 -8.01 -7.43 20.20
N LYS A 182 -7.33 -8.46 20.74
CA LYS A 182 -6.30 -8.27 21.78
C LYS A 182 -5.16 -7.37 21.31
N LEU A 183 -4.68 -7.57 20.09
CA LEU A 183 -3.61 -6.78 19.47
C LEU A 183 -4.02 -5.31 19.35
N LEU A 184 -5.25 -5.05 18.91
CA LEU A 184 -5.76 -3.69 18.70
C LEU A 184 -6.00 -2.98 20.04
N HIS A 185 -6.61 -3.65 21.01
CA HIS A 185 -6.89 -3.08 22.33
C HIS A 185 -5.64 -2.87 23.21
N GLY A 186 -4.58 -3.61 22.98
CA GLY A 186 -3.31 -3.40 23.67
C GLY A 186 -2.52 -2.19 23.17
N ALA A 187 -2.85 -1.69 21.99
CA ALA A 187 -2.17 -0.52 21.42
C ALA A 187 -2.56 0.77 22.14
N ARG A 188 -1.59 1.65 22.39
CA ARG A 188 -1.84 2.99 22.94
C ARG A 188 -2.51 3.91 21.93
N ALA A 189 -2.22 3.72 20.66
CA ALA A 189 -2.87 4.43 19.56
C ALA A 189 -2.88 3.57 18.30
N ILE A 190 -3.91 3.78 17.46
CA ILE A 190 -4.06 3.09 16.18
C ILE A 190 -4.26 4.14 15.09
N ALA A 191 -3.39 4.15 14.10
CA ALA A 191 -3.49 4.97 12.91
C ALA A 191 -3.91 4.14 11.69
N VAL A 192 -4.64 4.77 10.78
CA VAL A 192 -5.08 4.19 9.50
C VAL A 192 -4.93 5.22 8.38
N PRO A 193 -4.62 4.82 7.14
CA PRO A 193 -4.30 5.76 6.07
C PRO A 193 -5.53 6.43 5.42
N SER A 194 -6.74 5.92 5.62
CA SER A 194 -7.94 6.44 4.97
C SER A 194 -9.21 6.23 5.79
N ALA A 195 -10.25 6.99 5.45
CA ALA A 195 -11.58 6.85 6.03
C ALA A 195 -12.19 5.47 5.75
N LEU A 196 -11.89 4.87 4.59
CA LEU A 196 -12.32 3.51 4.25
C LEU A 196 -11.78 2.50 5.27
N VAL A 197 -10.47 2.50 5.54
CA VAL A 197 -9.88 1.55 6.50
C VAL A 197 -10.46 1.76 7.89
N ALA A 198 -10.65 3.02 8.31
CA ALA A 198 -11.30 3.34 9.58
C ALA A 198 -12.75 2.80 9.64
N ALA A 199 -13.54 2.99 8.60
CA ALA A 199 -14.93 2.55 8.55
C ALA A 199 -15.06 1.02 8.64
N VAL A 200 -14.21 0.29 7.91
CA VAL A 200 -14.21 -1.18 7.93
C VAL A 200 -13.80 -1.71 9.30
N LEU A 201 -12.77 -1.15 9.93
CA LEU A 201 -12.33 -1.57 11.25
C LEU A 201 -13.35 -1.25 12.35
N ARG A 202 -13.96 -0.05 12.32
CA ARG A 202 -15.03 0.32 13.28
C ARG A 202 -16.28 -0.54 13.15
N LYS A 203 -16.56 -1.08 11.95
CA LYS A 203 -17.67 -2.02 11.78
C LYS A 203 -17.42 -3.33 12.51
N GLU A 204 -16.17 -3.82 12.55
CA GLU A 204 -15.79 -5.06 13.24
C GLU A 204 -15.51 -4.82 14.73
N PHE A 205 -14.93 -3.67 15.08
CA PHE A 205 -14.54 -3.28 16.43
C PHE A 205 -15.00 -1.84 16.71
N PRO A 206 -16.29 -1.64 17.04
CA PRO A 206 -16.90 -0.30 17.18
C PRO A 206 -16.29 0.56 18.28
N GLU A 207 -15.67 -0.06 19.28
CA GLU A 207 -15.07 0.57 20.45
C GLU A 207 -13.69 1.19 20.16
N LEU A 208 -13.06 0.89 19.01
CA LEU A 208 -11.72 1.39 18.70
C LEU A 208 -11.71 2.89 18.38
N THR A 209 -10.81 3.59 19.02
CA THR A 209 -10.43 4.96 18.63
C THR A 209 -9.35 4.90 17.56
N LEU A 210 -9.68 5.38 16.36
CA LEU A 210 -8.79 5.34 15.20
C LEU A 210 -8.45 6.76 14.73
N SER A 211 -7.16 7.02 14.54
CA SER A 211 -6.64 8.25 13.94
C SER A 211 -6.47 8.05 12.42
N VAL A 212 -7.16 8.84 11.61
CA VAL A 212 -6.96 8.80 10.15
C VAL A 212 -5.79 9.72 9.81
N ILE A 213 -4.67 9.12 9.38
CA ILE A 213 -3.44 9.84 8.99
C ILE A 213 -3.09 9.41 7.56
N PRO A 214 -3.43 10.22 6.56
CA PRO A 214 -3.07 9.95 5.17
C PRO A 214 -1.55 9.93 4.98
N HIS A 215 -1.05 9.03 4.13
CA HIS A 215 0.38 9.00 3.84
C HIS A 215 0.85 10.24 3.08
N GLY A 216 2.05 10.70 3.42
CA GLY A 216 2.64 11.90 2.84
C GLY A 216 3.48 11.63 1.60
N LEU A 217 3.59 12.66 0.75
CA LEU A 217 4.52 12.73 -0.37
C LEU A 217 5.50 13.89 -0.21
N ALA A 218 6.71 13.73 -0.75
CA ALA A 218 7.69 14.81 -0.89
C ALA A 218 7.24 15.76 -2.02
N LEU A 219 6.28 16.65 -1.73
CA LEU A 219 5.62 17.46 -2.77
C LEU A 219 6.57 18.36 -3.55
N ASP A 220 7.70 18.74 -2.97
CA ASP A 220 8.71 19.56 -3.65
C ASP A 220 9.35 18.83 -4.84
N GLU A 221 9.39 17.49 -4.82
CA GLU A 221 9.84 16.67 -5.96
C GLU A 221 8.89 16.76 -7.16
N PHE A 222 7.63 17.15 -6.95
CA PHE A 222 6.58 17.28 -7.97
C PHE A 222 6.42 18.71 -8.51
N GLU A 223 7.35 19.65 -8.22
CA GLU A 223 7.29 21.05 -8.66
C GLU A 223 7.66 21.26 -10.15
N THR A 224 7.24 20.37 -11.00
CA THR A 224 7.49 20.47 -12.42
C THR A 224 6.26 21.00 -13.17
N SER A 225 6.51 21.68 -14.29
CA SER A 225 5.43 22.13 -15.16
C SER A 225 4.66 20.93 -15.71
N PRO A 226 3.31 20.97 -15.71
CA PRO A 226 2.51 19.93 -16.35
C PRO A 226 2.92 19.75 -17.82
N ARG A 227 2.81 18.52 -18.32
CA ARG A 227 3.00 18.25 -19.76
C ARG A 227 2.15 19.22 -20.59
N THR A 228 2.79 19.93 -21.48
CA THR A 228 2.10 20.69 -22.53
C THR A 228 1.89 19.80 -23.73
N HIS A 229 0.69 19.82 -24.30
CA HIS A 229 0.38 19.13 -25.55
C HIS A 229 0.67 20.06 -26.73
N PRO A 230 1.79 19.87 -27.47
CA PRO A 230 1.94 20.49 -28.77
C PRO A 230 0.83 19.97 -29.72
N ASN A 231 0.36 20.80 -30.62
CA ASN A 231 -0.60 20.36 -31.65
C ASN A 231 -0.04 19.11 -32.39
N GLY A 232 -0.83 18.03 -32.40
CA GLY A 232 -0.45 16.77 -33.04
C GLY A 232 0.33 15.78 -32.15
N ALA A 233 0.64 16.11 -30.90
CA ALA A 233 1.23 15.14 -29.97
C ALA A 233 0.23 14.02 -29.62
N LYS A 234 0.75 12.81 -29.44
CA LYS A 234 -0.06 11.68 -28.98
C LYS A 234 -0.55 11.89 -27.56
N LEU A 235 -1.82 11.57 -27.32
CA LEU A 235 -2.38 11.50 -25.97
C LEU A 235 -1.89 10.21 -25.28
N VAL A 236 -1.29 10.34 -24.09
CA VAL A 236 -0.73 9.21 -23.34
C VAL A 236 -1.58 8.91 -22.13
N PHE A 237 -2.24 7.75 -22.17
CA PHE A 237 -2.80 7.13 -20.97
C PHE A 237 -1.70 6.36 -20.24
N GLY A 238 -1.63 6.48 -18.91
CA GLY A 238 -0.63 5.80 -18.10
C GLY A 238 -1.24 4.87 -17.07
N TYR A 239 -0.58 3.77 -16.82
CA TYR A 239 -0.77 2.92 -15.65
C TYR A 239 0.53 2.84 -14.88
N CYS A 240 0.48 2.98 -13.55
CA CYS A 240 1.63 2.88 -12.66
C CYS A 240 1.30 1.97 -11.49
N GLY A 241 2.04 0.86 -11.33
CA GLY A 241 1.83 -0.05 -10.20
C GLY A 241 2.22 -1.50 -10.48
N GLY A 242 2.06 -2.36 -9.48
CA GLY A 242 2.29 -3.80 -9.64
C GLY A 242 1.33 -4.41 -10.66
N LEU A 243 1.85 -5.28 -11.52
CA LEU A 243 1.04 -6.00 -12.50
C LEU A 243 0.44 -7.25 -11.84
N SER A 244 -0.86 -7.23 -11.59
CA SER A 244 -1.63 -8.35 -11.07
C SER A 244 -3.09 -8.27 -11.49
N ALA A 245 -3.80 -9.40 -11.45
CA ALA A 245 -5.22 -9.45 -11.79
C ALA A 245 -6.06 -8.51 -10.91
N LEU A 246 -5.72 -8.38 -9.62
CA LEU A 246 -6.43 -7.48 -8.69
C LEU A 246 -6.27 -5.99 -9.02
N LYS A 247 -5.23 -5.62 -9.75
CA LYS A 247 -5.02 -4.24 -10.22
C LYS A 247 -5.75 -3.93 -11.52
N GLY A 248 -6.41 -4.92 -12.16
CA GLY A 248 -7.30 -4.72 -13.31
C GLY A 248 -6.61 -4.23 -14.58
N VAL A 249 -5.30 -4.48 -14.72
CA VAL A 249 -4.53 -4.00 -15.88
C VAL A 249 -5.01 -4.66 -17.17
N ASP A 250 -5.53 -5.87 -17.10
CA ASP A 250 -6.18 -6.60 -18.18
C ASP A 250 -7.47 -5.92 -18.64
N VAL A 251 -8.28 -5.38 -17.71
CA VAL A 251 -9.46 -4.55 -18.03
C VAL A 251 -9.04 -3.31 -18.81
N LEU A 252 -7.96 -2.63 -18.36
CA LEU A 252 -7.41 -1.47 -19.05
C LEU A 252 -6.91 -1.81 -20.47
N VAL A 253 -6.12 -2.88 -20.61
CA VAL A 253 -5.61 -3.33 -21.92
C VAL A 253 -6.77 -3.62 -22.88
N ASN A 254 -7.81 -4.33 -22.41
CA ASN A 254 -8.97 -4.63 -23.24
C ASN A 254 -9.77 -3.38 -23.62
N ALA A 255 -10.01 -2.46 -22.68
CA ALA A 255 -10.67 -1.20 -22.94
C ALA A 255 -9.89 -0.33 -23.96
N PHE A 256 -8.58 -0.21 -23.78
CA PHE A 256 -7.73 0.57 -24.67
C PHE A 256 -7.71 0.03 -26.11
N ARG A 257 -7.67 -1.29 -26.27
CA ARG A 257 -7.70 -1.94 -27.59
C ARG A 257 -8.99 -1.70 -28.37
N SER A 258 -10.09 -1.36 -27.69
CA SER A 258 -11.34 -0.99 -28.35
C SER A 258 -11.31 0.39 -29.01
N LEU A 259 -10.33 1.24 -28.64
CA LEU A 259 -10.12 2.54 -29.27
C LEU A 259 -9.59 2.36 -30.70
N LYS A 260 -10.20 3.08 -31.66
CA LYS A 260 -9.76 3.07 -33.06
C LYS A 260 -8.83 4.23 -33.41
N GLU A 261 -8.72 5.19 -32.53
CA GLU A 261 -7.91 6.38 -32.68
C GLU A 261 -6.43 6.03 -32.70
N LEU A 262 -5.71 6.51 -33.71
CA LEU A 262 -4.28 6.21 -33.88
C LEU A 262 -3.36 7.16 -33.11
N ASN A 263 -3.86 8.31 -32.69
CA ASN A 263 -3.05 9.34 -32.01
C ASN A 263 -3.10 9.22 -30.48
N VAL A 264 -3.14 7.98 -29.98
CA VAL A 264 -3.14 7.65 -28.54
C VAL A 264 -2.10 6.59 -28.23
N GLU A 265 -1.56 6.60 -27.03
CA GLU A 265 -0.70 5.54 -26.48
C GLU A 265 -1.12 5.15 -25.08
N LEU A 266 -0.87 3.90 -24.69
CA LEU A 266 -0.98 3.39 -23.34
C LEU A 266 0.41 3.00 -22.83
N HIS A 267 0.90 3.69 -21.80
CA HIS A 267 2.15 3.38 -21.14
C HIS A 267 1.91 2.64 -19.82
N ILE A 268 2.40 1.42 -19.71
CA ILE A 268 2.25 0.54 -18.54
C ILE A 268 3.58 0.47 -17.82
N TYR A 269 3.64 1.08 -16.63
CA TYR A 269 4.78 1.06 -15.75
C TYR A 269 4.55 0.09 -14.58
N GLY A 270 5.49 -0.83 -14.39
CA GLY A 270 5.45 -1.82 -13.31
C GLY A 270 6.00 -3.17 -13.73
N THR A 271 5.92 -4.11 -12.81
CA THR A 271 6.32 -5.51 -13.02
C THR A 271 5.35 -6.45 -12.32
N SER A 272 5.33 -7.70 -12.77
CA SER A 272 4.53 -8.76 -12.15
C SER A 272 4.88 -8.96 -10.69
N SER A 273 3.86 -9.24 -9.87
CA SER A 273 4.05 -9.58 -8.47
C SER A 273 4.71 -10.97 -8.33
N ARG A 274 5.35 -11.23 -7.17
CA ARG A 274 5.89 -12.56 -6.86
C ARG A 274 4.82 -13.65 -6.80
N HIS A 275 3.55 -13.28 -6.56
CA HIS A 275 2.42 -14.20 -6.50
C HIS A 275 1.82 -14.50 -7.87
N GLU A 276 2.07 -13.63 -8.85
CA GLU A 276 1.59 -13.76 -10.23
C GLU A 276 2.75 -13.45 -11.20
N PRO A 277 3.86 -14.23 -11.20
CA PRO A 277 5.08 -13.86 -11.93
C PRO A 277 4.87 -13.79 -13.46
N ASP A 278 3.93 -14.54 -13.99
CA ASP A 278 3.65 -14.62 -15.43
C ASP A 278 2.59 -13.62 -15.90
N PHE A 279 2.04 -12.77 -15.00
CA PHE A 279 0.90 -11.91 -15.35
C PHE A 279 1.27 -10.88 -16.45
N GLU A 280 2.49 -10.37 -16.47
CA GLU A 280 2.94 -9.49 -17.57
C GLU A 280 2.89 -10.22 -18.93
N ALA A 281 3.25 -11.49 -18.99
CA ALA A 281 3.17 -12.28 -20.22
C ALA A 281 1.70 -12.42 -20.68
N VAL A 282 0.77 -12.60 -19.74
CA VAL A 282 -0.67 -12.61 -20.01
C VAL A 282 -1.13 -11.27 -20.60
N LEU A 283 -0.71 -10.15 -20.01
CA LEU A 283 -1.03 -8.81 -20.50
C LEU A 283 -0.45 -8.55 -21.89
N ARG A 284 0.81 -8.92 -22.15
CA ARG A 284 1.44 -8.79 -23.47
C ARG A 284 0.72 -9.63 -24.52
N LYS A 285 0.29 -10.84 -24.18
CA LYS A 285 -0.57 -11.67 -25.05
C LYS A 285 -1.92 -11.01 -25.30
N GLY A 286 -2.54 -10.44 -24.26
CA GLY A 286 -3.78 -9.67 -24.36
C GLY A 286 -3.64 -8.42 -25.24
N ALA A 287 -2.53 -7.70 -25.14
CA ALA A 287 -2.23 -6.54 -25.99
C ALA A 287 -2.05 -6.91 -27.48
N GLY A 288 -1.64 -8.15 -27.76
CA GLY A 288 -1.47 -8.65 -29.13
C GLY A 288 -0.37 -7.90 -29.89
N ARG A 289 -0.72 -7.40 -31.10
CA ARG A 289 0.21 -6.61 -31.95
C ARG A 289 -0.11 -5.11 -31.92
N ASP A 290 -0.83 -4.61 -30.91
CA ASP A 290 -1.14 -3.20 -30.79
C ASP A 290 0.11 -2.43 -30.31
N ASP A 291 0.81 -1.80 -31.24
CA ASP A 291 2.04 -1.06 -31.01
C ASP A 291 1.84 0.24 -30.21
N ARG A 292 0.59 0.67 -30.01
CA ARG A 292 0.23 1.80 -29.15
C ARG A 292 0.38 1.47 -27.65
N ILE A 293 0.42 0.16 -27.26
CA ILE A 293 0.57 -0.29 -25.89
C ILE A 293 2.05 -0.53 -25.59
N LYS A 294 2.60 0.29 -24.69
CA LYS A 294 4.02 0.25 -24.30
C LYS A 294 4.17 -0.30 -22.88
N PHE A 295 4.88 -1.39 -22.72
CA PHE A 295 5.29 -1.91 -21.42
C PHE A 295 6.65 -1.31 -21.07
N CYS A 296 6.63 -0.35 -20.15
CA CYS A 296 7.78 0.50 -19.81
C CYS A 296 8.65 -0.10 -18.69
N GLY A 297 8.19 -1.18 -18.05
CA GLY A 297 8.90 -1.79 -16.92
C GLY A 297 8.77 -1.02 -15.60
N PRO A 298 9.46 -1.46 -14.55
CA PRO A 298 9.46 -0.77 -13.26
C PRO A 298 10.24 0.55 -13.32
N TYR A 299 9.92 1.47 -12.42
CA TYR A 299 10.64 2.74 -12.22
C TYR A 299 11.02 2.92 -10.75
N GLN A 300 12.05 3.70 -10.50
CA GLN A 300 12.50 4.01 -9.15
C GLN A 300 11.72 5.21 -8.59
N ALA A 301 11.73 5.35 -7.25
CA ALA A 301 11.03 6.46 -6.58
C ALA A 301 11.49 7.84 -7.09
N GLU A 302 12.78 7.96 -7.41
CA GLU A 302 13.41 9.18 -7.93
C GLU A 302 12.96 9.54 -9.35
N ASP A 303 12.43 8.58 -10.10
CA ASP A 303 11.94 8.80 -11.48
C ASP A 303 10.44 9.06 -11.55
N VAL A 304 9.72 9.02 -10.43
CA VAL A 304 8.26 9.18 -10.39
C VAL A 304 7.79 10.44 -11.12
N THR A 305 8.46 11.55 -10.92
CA THR A 305 8.12 12.83 -11.56
C THR A 305 8.25 12.77 -13.07
N LYS A 306 9.32 12.15 -13.60
CA LYS A 306 9.52 11.96 -15.05
C LYS A 306 8.43 11.07 -15.65
N VAL A 307 8.05 10.01 -14.94
CA VAL A 307 6.96 9.12 -15.37
C VAL A 307 5.66 9.91 -15.53
N PHE A 308 5.27 10.68 -14.50
CA PHE A 308 4.04 11.47 -14.55
C PHE A 308 4.10 12.64 -15.53
N GLN A 309 5.27 13.20 -15.83
CA GLN A 309 5.44 14.15 -16.92
C GLN A 309 5.18 13.54 -18.32
N GLY A 310 5.38 12.23 -18.45
CA GLY A 310 5.08 11.48 -19.68
C GLY A 310 3.63 11.05 -19.85
N ILE A 311 2.76 11.26 -18.85
CA ILE A 311 1.37 10.79 -18.81
C ILE A 311 0.40 11.98 -18.87
N ASP A 312 -0.63 11.86 -19.67
CA ASP A 312 -1.71 12.86 -19.77
C ASP A 312 -2.88 12.57 -18.86
N VAL A 313 -3.22 11.30 -18.73
CA VAL A 313 -4.27 10.80 -17.84
C VAL A 313 -3.79 9.49 -17.21
N LEU A 314 -3.82 9.40 -15.89
CA LEU A 314 -3.54 8.16 -15.17
C LEU A 314 -4.80 7.30 -15.11
N ILE A 315 -4.64 5.97 -15.29
CA ILE A 315 -5.72 5.00 -15.13
C ILE A 315 -5.44 4.11 -13.91
N ILE A 316 -6.42 4.00 -13.01
CA ILE A 316 -6.37 3.12 -11.81
C ILE A 316 -7.54 2.14 -11.88
N PRO A 317 -7.39 1.01 -12.59
CA PRO A 317 -8.51 0.09 -12.86
C PRO A 317 -8.68 -1.00 -11.79
N SER A 318 -8.32 -0.70 -10.53
CA SER A 318 -8.28 -1.66 -9.42
C SER A 318 -9.59 -2.40 -9.24
N LEU A 319 -9.50 -3.72 -9.00
CA LEU A 319 -10.61 -4.63 -8.75
C LEU A 319 -10.76 -5.01 -7.27
N CYS A 320 -10.03 -4.35 -6.38
CA CYS A 320 -10.11 -4.51 -4.93
C CYS A 320 -10.00 -3.16 -4.23
N TYR A 321 -10.36 -3.11 -2.96
CA TYR A 321 -10.17 -1.90 -2.18
C TYR A 321 -8.69 -1.48 -2.16
N GLU A 322 -8.47 -0.21 -2.34
CA GLU A 322 -7.20 0.45 -2.07
C GLU A 322 -7.28 1.05 -0.66
N SER A 323 -6.41 0.61 0.25
CA SER A 323 -6.34 1.21 1.60
C SER A 323 -5.79 2.64 1.55
N TYR A 324 -4.82 2.85 0.65
CA TYR A 324 -4.26 4.13 0.26
C TYR A 324 -3.58 3.98 -1.11
N SER A 325 -3.88 4.83 -2.05
CA SER A 325 -3.27 4.78 -3.38
C SER A 325 -2.20 5.86 -3.52
N PHE A 326 -0.93 5.51 -3.34
CA PHE A 326 0.19 6.43 -3.61
C PHE A 326 0.12 6.97 -5.03
N THR A 327 -0.14 6.09 -6.00
CA THR A 327 -0.19 6.45 -7.42
C THR A 327 -1.26 7.51 -7.73
N LEU A 328 -2.44 7.44 -7.06
CA LEU A 328 -3.46 8.48 -7.15
C LEU A 328 -2.92 9.83 -6.64
N HIS A 329 -2.29 9.82 -5.45
CA HIS A 329 -1.79 11.05 -4.84
C HIS A 329 -0.60 11.63 -5.62
N GLU A 330 0.24 10.78 -6.22
CA GLU A 330 1.32 11.19 -7.13
C GLU A 330 0.78 11.85 -8.40
N ALA A 331 -0.29 11.29 -8.98
CA ALA A 331 -0.97 11.91 -10.11
C ALA A 331 -1.51 13.30 -9.75
N LEU A 332 -2.20 13.42 -8.61
CA LEU A 332 -2.71 14.70 -8.12
C LEU A 332 -1.58 15.70 -7.83
N ALA A 333 -0.48 15.25 -7.20
CA ALA A 333 0.70 16.08 -6.97
C ALA A 333 1.34 16.56 -8.29
N SER A 334 1.32 15.72 -9.33
CA SER A 334 1.80 16.02 -10.68
C SER A 334 0.76 16.78 -11.54
N ARG A 335 -0.42 17.08 -11.01
CA ARG A 335 -1.56 17.65 -11.74
C ARG A 335 -1.98 16.82 -12.97
N VAL A 336 -1.89 15.50 -12.87
CA VAL A 336 -2.35 14.57 -13.89
C VAL A 336 -3.77 14.12 -13.55
N PRO A 337 -4.76 14.35 -14.43
CA PRO A 337 -6.12 13.84 -14.27
C PRO A 337 -6.15 12.31 -14.16
N VAL A 338 -7.15 11.78 -13.47
CA VAL A 338 -7.24 10.35 -13.19
C VAL A 338 -8.56 9.77 -13.68
N ILE A 339 -8.53 8.59 -14.29
CA ILE A 339 -9.70 7.72 -14.48
C ILE A 339 -9.52 6.51 -13.55
N ALA A 340 -10.44 6.29 -12.62
CA ALA A 340 -10.32 5.19 -11.68
C ALA A 340 -11.59 4.37 -11.52
N SER A 341 -11.44 3.12 -11.07
CA SER A 341 -12.58 2.31 -10.65
C SER A 341 -13.37 3.01 -9.55
N ALA A 342 -14.71 3.01 -9.67
CA ALA A 342 -15.63 3.53 -8.66
C ALA A 342 -15.63 2.61 -7.41
N ILE A 343 -14.59 2.73 -6.61
CA ILE A 343 -14.41 2.03 -5.33
C ILE A 343 -14.02 3.04 -4.25
N ALA A 344 -14.50 2.80 -3.04
CA ALA A 344 -14.15 3.64 -1.89
C ALA A 344 -12.63 3.84 -1.77
N CYS A 345 -12.20 4.95 -1.22
CA CYS A 345 -10.85 5.50 -1.21
C CYS A 345 -10.41 6.18 -2.53
N LEU A 346 -10.76 5.66 -3.70
CA LEU A 346 -10.54 6.35 -4.98
C LEU A 346 -11.65 7.37 -5.24
N ASP A 347 -12.92 6.98 -5.09
CA ASP A 347 -14.09 7.86 -5.25
C ASP A 347 -14.04 9.10 -4.34
N GLU A 348 -13.51 8.97 -3.12
CA GLU A 348 -13.40 10.09 -2.18
C GLU A 348 -12.50 11.22 -2.69
N LYS A 349 -11.57 10.92 -3.59
CA LYS A 349 -10.55 11.86 -4.10
C LYS A 349 -10.82 12.33 -5.52
N ILE A 350 -11.63 11.61 -6.27
CA ILE A 350 -11.91 11.90 -7.66
C ILE A 350 -13.28 12.58 -7.78
N GLN A 351 -13.29 13.77 -8.33
CA GLN A 351 -14.51 14.53 -8.63
C GLN A 351 -14.67 14.59 -10.14
N ASP A 352 -15.74 13.99 -10.65
CA ASP A 352 -16.03 13.90 -12.09
C ASP A 352 -15.98 15.28 -12.77
N SER A 353 -15.24 15.36 -13.85
CA SER A 353 -15.02 16.57 -14.65
C SER A 353 -14.28 17.72 -13.94
N VAL A 354 -13.78 17.50 -12.71
CA VAL A 354 -12.97 18.46 -11.94
C VAL A 354 -11.50 18.06 -11.93
N ASN A 355 -11.19 16.84 -11.52
CA ASN A 355 -9.82 16.32 -11.45
C ASN A 355 -9.66 14.94 -12.11
N GLY A 356 -10.76 14.36 -12.63
CA GLY A 356 -10.77 13.05 -13.26
C GLY A 356 -12.18 12.53 -13.48
N TRP A 357 -12.29 11.21 -13.58
CA TRP A 357 -13.55 10.48 -13.72
C TRP A 357 -13.48 9.13 -13.05
N THR A 358 -14.64 8.62 -12.67
CA THR A 358 -14.77 7.24 -12.22
C THR A 358 -15.51 6.39 -13.25
N PHE A 359 -15.25 5.07 -13.22
CA PHE A 359 -15.95 4.07 -14.03
C PHE A 359 -16.33 2.86 -13.19
N ARG A 360 -17.30 2.09 -13.61
CA ARG A 360 -17.76 0.89 -12.88
C ARG A 360 -16.63 -0.15 -12.79
N MET A 361 -16.30 -0.56 -11.58
CA MET A 361 -15.21 -1.52 -11.31
C MET A 361 -15.33 -2.76 -12.20
N GLY A 362 -14.28 -3.05 -12.95
CA GLY A 362 -14.17 -4.22 -13.83
C GLY A 362 -14.96 -4.13 -15.13
N ASP A 363 -15.66 -3.03 -15.38
CA ASP A 363 -16.43 -2.82 -16.60
C ASP A 363 -15.55 -2.24 -17.71
N THR A 364 -15.16 -3.12 -18.64
CA THR A 364 -14.29 -2.78 -19.77
C THR A 364 -14.93 -1.77 -20.72
N ASP A 365 -16.25 -1.85 -20.93
CA ASP A 365 -16.97 -0.97 -21.86
C ASP A 365 -17.11 0.43 -21.27
N ASP A 366 -17.46 0.54 -19.98
CA ASP A 366 -17.53 1.84 -19.29
C ASP A 366 -16.16 2.53 -19.25
N LEU A 367 -15.07 1.78 -18.99
CA LEU A 367 -13.72 2.33 -19.09
C LEU A 367 -13.40 2.77 -20.52
N ALA A 368 -13.73 1.98 -21.54
CA ALA A 368 -13.51 2.33 -22.92
C ALA A 368 -14.24 3.63 -23.32
N ASP A 369 -15.47 3.81 -22.83
CA ASP A 369 -16.24 5.02 -23.08
C ASP A 369 -15.64 6.25 -22.40
N LYS A 370 -15.07 6.12 -21.17
CA LYS A 370 -14.30 7.19 -20.52
C LYS A 370 -13.03 7.54 -21.32
N LEU A 371 -12.31 6.55 -21.82
CA LEU A 371 -11.13 6.78 -22.67
C LEU A 371 -11.51 7.53 -23.95
N LYS A 372 -12.57 7.09 -24.67
CA LYS A 372 -13.07 7.76 -25.87
C LYS A 372 -13.50 9.20 -25.60
N PHE A 373 -14.18 9.42 -24.46
CA PHE A 373 -14.59 10.75 -24.04
C PHE A 373 -13.41 11.71 -23.92
N VAL A 374 -12.32 11.26 -23.28
CA VAL A 374 -11.09 12.06 -23.15
C VAL A 374 -10.45 12.32 -24.50
N VAL A 375 -10.42 11.34 -25.40
CA VAL A 375 -9.86 11.48 -26.76
C VAL A 375 -10.65 12.49 -27.58
N SER A 376 -11.98 12.52 -27.42
CA SER A 376 -12.87 13.43 -28.21
C SER A 376 -12.69 14.91 -27.83
N ASP A 377 -12.23 15.24 -26.63
CA ASP A 377 -11.98 16.62 -26.20
C ASP A 377 -10.75 16.70 -25.28
N THR A 378 -9.57 16.66 -25.88
CA THR A 378 -8.31 16.83 -25.14
C THR A 378 -8.11 18.22 -24.54
N GLY A 379 -8.84 19.22 -25.05
CA GLY A 379 -8.79 20.60 -24.55
C GLY A 379 -9.23 20.72 -23.07
N MET A 380 -10.11 19.81 -22.61
CA MET A 380 -10.54 19.81 -21.22
C MET A 380 -9.41 19.45 -20.24
N LEU A 381 -8.38 18.71 -20.67
CA LEU A 381 -7.28 18.30 -19.80
C LEU A 381 -6.52 19.47 -19.18
N ALA A 382 -6.36 20.57 -19.94
CA ALA A 382 -5.73 21.78 -19.42
C ALA A 382 -6.53 22.38 -18.25
N ARG A 383 -7.87 22.39 -18.35
CA ARG A 383 -8.76 22.84 -17.28
C ARG A 383 -8.70 21.93 -16.05
N LEU A 384 -8.74 20.60 -16.25
CA LEU A 384 -8.64 19.64 -15.14
C LEU A 384 -7.31 19.81 -14.41
N ARG A 385 -6.20 19.93 -15.13
CA ARG A 385 -4.87 20.17 -14.53
C ARG A 385 -4.84 21.43 -13.67
N GLN A 386 -5.52 22.49 -14.08
CA GLN A 386 -5.64 23.73 -13.28
C GLN A 386 -6.51 23.53 -12.02
N ASN A 387 -7.55 22.69 -12.12
CA ASN A 387 -8.46 22.41 -11.01
C ASN A 387 -7.82 21.53 -9.93
N ILE A 388 -6.84 20.68 -10.29
CA ILE A 388 -6.18 19.78 -9.35
C ILE A 388 -5.36 20.61 -8.35
N ARG A 389 -5.79 20.59 -7.08
CA ARG A 389 -5.12 21.29 -5.98
C ARG A 389 -4.11 20.38 -5.33
N ARG A 390 -2.83 20.71 -5.38
CA ARG A 390 -1.76 19.97 -4.71
C ARG A 390 -1.92 19.96 -3.18
N SER A 391 -2.57 20.97 -2.61
CA SER A 391 -2.90 21.01 -1.19
C SER A 391 -3.88 19.93 -0.72
N SER A 392 -4.48 19.16 -1.64
CA SER A 392 -5.26 17.97 -1.29
C SER A 392 -4.41 16.73 -1.00
N VAL A 393 -3.09 16.81 -1.21
CA VAL A 393 -2.12 15.73 -0.96
C VAL A 393 -1.32 16.08 0.27
N THR A 394 -1.29 15.17 1.24
CA THR A 394 -0.55 15.31 2.50
C THR A 394 0.96 15.36 2.24
N ARG A 395 1.67 16.25 2.93
CA ARG A 395 3.15 16.29 2.91
C ARG A 395 3.74 15.26 3.88
N ILE A 396 4.94 14.77 3.59
CA ILE A 396 5.67 13.86 4.50
C ILE A 396 5.86 14.53 5.89
N GLU A 397 6.13 15.83 5.92
CA GLU A 397 6.32 16.58 7.15
C GLU A 397 5.03 16.67 7.99
N GLU A 398 3.88 16.83 7.33
CA GLU A 398 2.56 16.84 8.00
C GLU A 398 2.24 15.45 8.58
N GLU A 399 2.47 14.37 7.80
CA GLU A 399 2.31 13.01 8.28
C GLU A 399 3.22 12.74 9.49
N ALA A 400 4.51 13.06 9.38
CA ALA A 400 5.48 12.87 10.45
C ALA A 400 5.10 13.64 11.72
N TYR A 401 4.66 14.89 11.60
CA TYR A 401 4.18 15.67 12.72
C TYR A 401 2.98 15.05 13.44
N LEU A 402 2.02 14.50 12.68
CA LEU A 402 0.87 13.80 13.27
C LEU A 402 1.29 12.55 14.04
N TYR A 403 2.25 11.77 13.52
CA TYR A 403 2.80 10.63 14.24
C TYR A 403 3.62 11.03 15.47
N GLU A 404 4.42 12.07 15.37
CA GLU A 404 5.18 12.59 16.50
C GLU A 404 4.26 13.02 17.64
N ARG A 405 3.14 13.69 17.34
CA ARG A 405 2.10 13.98 18.34
C ARG A 405 1.55 12.75 19.02
N ILE A 406 1.28 11.67 18.25
CA ILE A 406 0.86 10.39 18.83
C ILE A 406 1.93 9.87 19.79
N TYR A 407 3.20 9.85 19.38
CA TYR A 407 4.30 9.33 20.20
C TYR A 407 4.49 10.08 21.52
N HIS A 408 4.17 11.36 21.57
CA HIS A 408 4.22 12.14 22.79
C HIS A 408 3.02 11.94 23.74
N THR A 409 1.96 11.26 23.30
CA THR A 409 0.77 10.98 24.12
C THR A 409 0.71 9.56 24.68
N VAL A 410 1.65 8.71 24.35
CA VAL A 410 1.67 7.27 24.70
C VAL A 410 2.74 6.90 25.75
#